data_20474ffe1420894cf9d0d45590e278a6
#
_entry.id   20474ffe1420894cf9d0d45590e278a6
#
_cell.length_a   1.000
_cell.length_b   1.000
_cell.length_c   1.000
_cell.angle_alpha   90.00
_cell.angle_beta   90.00
_cell.angle_gamma   90.00
#
_symmetry.space_group_name_H-M   'P 1'
#
loop_
_entity.id
_entity.type
_entity.pdbx_description
1 polymer ?
#
loop_
_entity_poly.entity_id
_entity_poly.type
_entity_poly.pdbx_seq_one_letter_code
_entity_poly.pdbx_strand_id
1 'polypeptide(L)'
;MSNIAFIDLHPAPTDLKRVVQEGLLQQPRQLPAWLLYDAAGSQLFAAICDQPEYSLTRTEIALLESHASEIANAVGSGVVVEFGIGNAKKVDP
;
A
#
# COMPACT_ATOMS: atom_id res chain seq x y z
N MET A 1 13.28 -9.83 -26.29
CA MET A 1 14.30 -9.33 -25.36
C MET A 1 13.80 -8.02 -24.73
N SER A 2 13.72 -7.96 -23.46
CA SER A 2 13.26 -6.76 -22.77
C SER A 2 14.42 -5.86 -22.41
N ASN A 3 14.29 -4.57 -22.70
CA ASN A 3 15.21 -3.56 -22.24
C ASN A 3 14.68 -2.97 -20.95
N ILE A 4 15.31 -3.34 -19.82
CA ILE A 4 14.96 -2.78 -18.52
C ILE A 4 16.01 -1.74 -18.17
N ALA A 5 15.56 -0.50 -18.00
CA ALA A 5 16.39 0.56 -17.48
C ALA A 5 16.12 0.73 -15.99
N PHE A 6 17.18 0.68 -15.19
CA PHE A 6 17.08 0.97 -13.76
C PHE A 6 17.67 2.35 -13.52
N ILE A 7 16.83 3.27 -13.07
CA ILE A 7 17.22 4.64 -12.80
C ILE A 7 17.07 4.90 -11.30
N ASP A 8 18.20 5.14 -10.64
CA ASP A 8 18.23 5.50 -9.23
C ASP A 8 18.55 6.99 -9.11
N LEU A 9 17.59 7.75 -8.63
CA LEU A 9 17.74 9.19 -8.45
C LEU A 9 18.46 9.56 -7.15
N HIS A 10 18.92 8.57 -6.39
CA HIS A 10 19.64 8.74 -5.12
C HIS A 10 18.93 9.70 -4.16
N PRO A 11 17.64 9.46 -3.82
CA PRO A 11 16.93 10.34 -2.91
C PRO A 11 17.61 10.33 -1.54
N ALA A 12 17.63 11.49 -0.89
CA ALA A 12 18.19 11.60 0.46
C ALA A 12 17.37 10.74 1.43
N PRO A 13 18.03 10.02 2.37
CA PRO A 13 17.30 9.29 3.41
C PRO A 13 16.45 10.26 4.23
N THR A 14 15.25 9.81 4.61
CA THR A 14 14.37 10.59 5.48
C THR A 14 14.95 10.64 6.89
N ASP A 15 15.08 11.83 7.45
CA ASP A 15 15.45 12.01 8.85
C ASP A 15 14.22 11.84 9.74
N LEU A 16 14.02 10.63 10.22
CA LEU A 16 12.85 10.25 11.03
C LEU A 16 12.74 11.07 12.30
N LYS A 17 13.84 11.26 13.01
CA LYS A 17 13.88 12.05 14.24
C LYS A 17 13.38 13.48 14.01
N ARG A 18 13.86 14.11 12.95
CA ARG A 18 13.46 15.46 12.59
C ARG A 18 11.97 15.54 12.26
N VAL A 19 11.47 14.60 11.46
CA VAL A 19 10.05 14.54 11.08
C VAL A 19 9.16 14.43 12.32
N VAL A 20 9.50 13.57 13.24
CA VAL A 20 8.74 13.39 14.49
C VAL A 20 8.80 14.65 15.36
N GLN A 21 9.98 15.23 15.53
CA GLN A 21 10.14 16.46 16.32
C GLN A 21 9.34 17.62 15.74
N GLU A 22 9.43 17.84 14.45
CA GLU A 22 8.69 18.91 13.76
C GLU A 22 7.19 18.70 13.88
N GLY A 23 6.71 17.47 13.70
CA GLY A 23 5.28 17.15 13.82
C GLY A 23 4.74 17.38 15.23
N LEU A 24 5.47 17.00 16.25
CA LEU A 24 5.06 17.16 17.65
C LEU A 24 5.12 18.61 18.14
N LEU A 25 5.86 19.47 17.44
CA LEU A 25 5.91 20.91 17.75
C LEU A 25 4.80 21.71 17.06
N GLN A 26 4.04 21.11 16.17
CA GLN A 26 2.93 21.79 15.51
C GLN A 26 1.71 21.93 16.44
N GLN A 27 0.83 22.87 16.08
CA GLN A 27 -0.45 23.10 16.76
C GLN A 27 -1.60 22.98 15.74
N PRO A 28 -2.41 21.89 15.77
CA PRO A 28 -2.29 20.71 16.61
C PRO A 28 -1.10 19.82 16.25
N ARG A 29 -0.66 18.99 17.19
CA ARG A 29 0.42 18.03 16.93
C ARG A 29 0.00 17.04 15.85
N GLN A 30 0.91 16.74 14.94
CA GLN A 30 0.65 15.84 13.83
C GLN A 30 1.86 14.95 13.59
N LEU A 31 1.58 13.71 13.19
CA LEU A 31 2.60 12.79 12.70
C LEU A 31 2.15 12.28 11.32
N PRO A 32 3.10 12.13 10.36
CA PRO A 32 2.73 11.60 9.06
C PRO A 32 2.23 10.16 9.13
N ALA A 33 1.21 9.86 8.34
CA ALA A 33 0.62 8.51 8.29
C ALA A 33 1.61 7.44 7.83
N TRP A 34 2.62 7.80 7.03
CA TRP A 34 3.59 6.85 6.52
C TRP A 34 4.48 6.23 7.62
N LEU A 35 4.49 6.81 8.83
CA LEU A 35 5.16 6.19 9.98
C LEU A 35 4.57 4.83 10.34
N LEU A 36 3.35 4.53 9.88
CA LEU A 36 2.68 3.26 10.10
C LEU A 36 2.99 2.21 9.02
N TYR A 37 3.81 2.55 8.03
CA TYR A 37 4.03 1.70 6.85
C TYR A 37 5.30 0.86 6.92
N ASP A 38 5.93 0.78 8.08
CA ASP A 38 7.05 -0.14 8.31
C ASP A 38 6.56 -1.59 8.44
N ALA A 39 7.50 -2.52 8.64
CA ALA A 39 7.16 -3.93 8.77
C ALA A 39 6.22 -4.21 9.94
N ALA A 40 6.45 -3.58 11.08
CA ALA A 40 5.59 -3.74 12.26
C ALA A 40 4.19 -3.18 12.01
N GLY A 41 4.09 -1.99 11.41
CA GLY A 41 2.80 -1.37 11.05
C GLY A 41 2.04 -2.20 10.03
N SER A 42 2.72 -2.78 9.06
CA SER A 42 2.10 -3.66 8.06
C SER A 42 1.55 -4.93 8.68
N GLN A 43 2.25 -5.53 9.64
CA GLN A 43 1.75 -6.69 10.38
C GLN A 43 0.53 -6.34 11.23
N LEU A 44 0.54 -5.19 11.89
CA LEU A 44 -0.60 -4.70 12.65
C LEU A 44 -1.82 -4.45 11.76
N PHE A 45 -1.60 -3.88 10.58
CA PHE A 45 -2.69 -3.68 9.62
C PHE A 45 -3.28 -5.02 9.14
N ALA A 46 -2.44 -6.01 8.87
CA ALA A 46 -2.92 -7.34 8.51
C ALA A 46 -3.79 -7.93 9.63
N ALA A 47 -3.41 -7.75 10.90
CA ALA A 47 -4.21 -8.17 12.04
C ALA A 47 -5.53 -7.41 12.12
N ILE A 48 -5.54 -6.12 11.81
CA ILE A 48 -6.77 -5.31 11.74
C ILE A 48 -7.72 -5.88 10.67
N CYS A 49 -7.20 -6.27 9.52
CA CYS A 49 -8.01 -6.84 8.43
C CYS A 49 -8.72 -8.13 8.83
N ASP A 50 -8.20 -8.85 9.82
CA ASP A 50 -8.80 -10.09 10.33
C ASP A 50 -9.87 -9.84 11.40
N GLN A 51 -10.03 -8.61 11.87
CA GLN A 51 -11.04 -8.28 12.88
C GLN A 51 -12.45 -8.27 12.27
N PRO A 52 -13.45 -8.84 12.97
CA PRO A 52 -14.83 -8.86 12.47
C PRO A 52 -15.39 -7.47 12.14
N GLU A 53 -15.03 -6.47 12.93
CA GLU A 53 -15.52 -5.10 12.79
C GLU A 53 -14.93 -4.40 11.57
N TYR A 54 -13.76 -4.82 11.11
CA TYR A 54 -13.10 -4.20 9.96
C TYR A 54 -13.41 -5.01 8.70
N SER A 55 -14.47 -4.63 8.02
CA SER A 55 -14.96 -5.35 6.83
C SER A 55 -14.41 -4.81 5.50
N LEU A 56 -13.76 -3.66 5.51
CA LEU A 56 -13.41 -2.94 4.28
C LEU A 56 -12.53 -3.76 3.33
N THR A 57 -11.44 -4.32 3.83
CA THR A 57 -10.52 -5.14 3.02
C THR A 57 -11.19 -6.40 2.51
N ARG A 58 -11.97 -7.10 3.37
CA ARG A 58 -12.69 -8.32 2.95
C ARG A 58 -13.73 -8.02 1.87
N THR A 59 -14.43 -6.91 2.01
CA THR A 59 -15.42 -6.49 1.02
C THR A 59 -14.77 -6.15 -0.31
N GLU A 60 -13.65 -5.42 -0.29
CA GLU A 60 -12.90 -5.09 -1.50
C GLU A 60 -12.40 -6.35 -2.22
N ILE A 61 -11.80 -7.28 -1.49
CA ILE A 61 -11.33 -8.56 -2.05
C ILE A 61 -12.48 -9.34 -2.66
N ALA A 62 -13.61 -9.44 -1.97
CA ALA A 62 -14.80 -10.13 -2.47
C ALA A 62 -15.32 -9.50 -3.76
N LEU A 63 -15.34 -8.17 -3.84
CA LEU A 63 -15.72 -7.44 -5.05
C LEU A 63 -14.76 -7.72 -6.21
N LEU A 64 -13.47 -7.69 -5.96
CA LEU A 64 -12.46 -7.99 -6.97
C LEU A 64 -12.60 -9.42 -7.49
N GLU A 65 -12.80 -10.39 -6.61
CA GLU A 65 -13.03 -11.79 -7.00
C GLU A 65 -14.30 -11.94 -7.83
N SER A 66 -15.39 -11.30 -7.42
CA SER A 66 -16.68 -11.37 -8.13
C SER A 66 -16.63 -10.76 -9.53
N HIS A 67 -15.81 -9.73 -9.72
CA HIS A 67 -15.75 -8.96 -10.97
C HIS A 67 -14.43 -9.13 -11.72
N ALA A 68 -13.61 -10.13 -11.34
CA ALA A 68 -12.29 -10.33 -11.94
C ALA A 68 -12.36 -10.50 -13.45
N SER A 69 -13.32 -11.28 -13.95
CA SER A 69 -13.50 -11.50 -15.39
C SER A 69 -13.89 -10.22 -16.12
N GLU A 70 -14.79 -9.42 -15.56
CA GLU A 70 -15.20 -8.15 -16.15
C GLU A 70 -14.03 -7.16 -16.21
N ILE A 71 -13.25 -7.09 -15.14
CA ILE A 71 -12.06 -6.23 -15.07
C ILE A 71 -11.03 -6.67 -16.11
N ALA A 72 -10.75 -7.97 -16.18
CA ALA A 72 -9.81 -8.53 -17.15
C ALA A 72 -10.22 -8.22 -18.58
N ASN A 73 -11.51 -8.36 -18.90
CA ASN A 73 -12.03 -8.06 -20.24
C ASN A 73 -11.93 -6.57 -20.55
N ALA A 74 -12.18 -5.71 -19.59
CA ALA A 74 -12.09 -4.26 -19.79
C ALA A 74 -10.64 -3.79 -19.98
N VAL A 75 -9.70 -4.35 -19.24
CA VAL A 75 -8.28 -4.00 -19.32
C VAL A 75 -7.64 -4.57 -20.59
N GLY A 76 -8.04 -5.78 -20.99
CA GLY A 76 -7.44 -6.47 -22.13
C GLY A 76 -6.07 -7.07 -21.79
N SER A 77 -5.28 -7.31 -22.85
CA SER A 77 -3.93 -7.84 -22.68
C SER A 77 -2.93 -6.72 -22.38
N GLY A 78 -1.88 -7.06 -21.63
CA GLY A 78 -0.85 -6.08 -21.33
C GLY A 78 -0.10 -6.42 -20.06
N VAL A 79 0.63 -5.45 -19.56
CA VAL A 79 1.39 -5.56 -18.30
C VAL A 79 0.66 -4.77 -17.21
N VAL A 80 0.51 -5.38 -16.06
CA VAL A 80 -0.06 -4.71 -14.88
C VAL A 80 1.07 -4.18 -14.01
N VAL A 81 0.96 -2.92 -13.64
CA VAL A 81 1.90 -2.27 -12.73
C VAL A 81 1.14 -1.84 -11.48
N GLU A 82 1.61 -2.27 -10.33
CA GLU A 82 1.00 -1.95 -9.04
C GLU A 82 2.00 -1.26 -8.13
N PHE A 83 1.63 -0.09 -7.61
CA PHE A 83 2.42 0.62 -6.62
C PHE A 83 1.97 0.19 -5.21
N GLY A 84 2.90 -0.35 -4.40
CA GLY A 84 2.58 -0.76 -3.04
C GLY A 84 1.69 -1.99 -2.98
N ILE A 85 2.15 -3.08 -3.55
CA ILE A 85 1.38 -4.32 -3.71
C ILE A 85 0.99 -4.98 -2.38
N GLY A 86 1.71 -4.69 -1.29
CA GLY A 86 1.45 -5.30 0.00
C GLY A 86 1.65 -6.81 -0.02
N ASN A 87 0.62 -7.56 0.37
CA ASN A 87 0.66 -9.03 0.35
C ASN A 87 0.08 -9.66 -0.93
N ALA A 88 -0.20 -8.83 -1.92
CA ALA A 88 -0.70 -9.22 -3.24
C ALA A 88 -2.10 -9.84 -3.28
N LYS A 89 -2.83 -9.94 -2.17
CA LYS A 89 -4.17 -10.54 -2.16
C LYS A 89 -5.17 -9.84 -3.08
N LYS A 90 -4.97 -8.55 -3.34
CA LYS A 90 -5.87 -7.77 -4.20
C LYS A 90 -5.57 -7.90 -5.69
N VAL A 91 -4.37 -8.33 -6.05
CA VAL A 91 -3.95 -8.46 -7.45
C VAL A 91 -3.95 -9.90 -7.94
N ASP A 92 -4.03 -10.86 -7.01
CA ASP A 92 -4.14 -12.28 -7.30
C ASP A 92 -5.31 -12.87 -6.51
N PRO A 93 -6.54 -12.47 -6.84
CA PRO A 93 -7.72 -12.97 -6.17
C PRO A 93 -8.07 -14.41 -6.54
#